data_1058c77da2a0a31d8f9474fd2518c021
#
_entry.id   1058c77da2a0a31d8f9474fd2518c021
#
_cell.length_a   1.000
_cell.length_b   1.000
_cell.length_c   1.000
_cell.angle_alpha   90.00
_cell.angle_beta   90.00
_cell.angle_gamma   90.00
#
_symmetry.space_group_name_H-M   'P 1'
#
loop_
_entity.id
_entity.type
_entity.pdbx_description
1 polymer ?
#
loop_
_entity_poly.entity_id
_entity_poly.type
_entity_poly.pdbx_seq_one_letter_code
_entity_poly.pdbx_strand_id
1 'polypeptide(L)'
;MPFLACLPLIEADIPAVLALDQRCLGGLWTRSGYLKELESDRSDLLVLLSDSNAARLKARAIALAANHPQIDSSHYAASNANASSCHSLQLLGIGCLWAIVEEAHITTLAIEPAQQRRKLGQLLLSELLLHGHRRELTRATLEVRVSNENALGLYQSFGFREAGQRRRYYSDGENARVLWRSGLQDEMFVDCIGQKRKEAIAHLTQFGFQYLAPHLAPSSDSTWDKTIEGDR
;
A
#
# COMPACT_ATOMS: atom_id res chain seq x y z
N MET A 1 21.55 3.40 -4.96
CA MET A 1 20.11 3.60 -5.22
C MET A 1 19.34 2.85 -4.13
N PRO A 2 18.37 3.48 -3.46
CA PRO A 2 17.54 2.77 -2.48
C PRO A 2 16.60 1.80 -3.18
N PHE A 3 16.38 0.66 -2.54
CA PHE A 3 15.39 -0.32 -2.93
C PHE A 3 14.03 0.06 -2.34
N LEU A 4 12.95 -0.27 -3.03
CA LEU A 4 11.57 -0.01 -2.62
C LEU A 4 10.77 -1.32 -2.70
N ALA A 5 9.95 -1.60 -1.70
CA ALA A 5 9.00 -2.71 -1.72
C ALA A 5 7.65 -2.29 -1.14
N CYS A 6 6.57 -2.85 -1.68
CA CYS A 6 5.24 -2.81 -1.08
C CYS A 6 5.00 -4.14 -0.37
N LEU A 7 4.82 -4.12 0.93
CA LEU A 7 4.74 -5.32 1.77
C LEU A 7 3.57 -5.21 2.76
N PRO A 8 3.02 -6.32 3.25
CA PRO A 8 2.11 -6.31 4.38
C PRO A 8 2.74 -5.62 5.61
N LEU A 9 1.92 -4.85 6.33
CA LEU A 9 2.29 -4.24 7.60
C LEU A 9 2.48 -5.34 8.67
N ILE A 10 3.47 -5.16 9.53
CA ILE A 10 3.67 -5.98 10.73
C ILE A 10 3.67 -5.09 11.98
N GLU A 11 3.50 -5.69 13.16
CA GLU A 11 3.45 -4.94 14.42
C GLU A 11 4.69 -4.03 14.62
N ALA A 12 5.86 -4.48 14.21
CA ALA A 12 7.10 -3.69 14.32
C ALA A 12 7.07 -2.36 13.53
N ASP A 13 6.21 -2.23 12.53
CA ASP A 13 6.06 -0.99 11.74
C ASP A 13 5.16 0.05 12.43
N ILE A 14 4.33 -0.36 13.37
CA ILE A 14 3.29 0.49 13.96
C ILE A 14 3.85 1.83 14.48
N PRO A 15 5.00 1.91 15.16
CA PRO A 15 5.54 3.20 15.59
C PRO A 15 5.80 4.16 14.41
N ALA A 16 6.38 3.67 13.31
CA ALA A 16 6.62 4.47 12.12
C ALA A 16 5.33 4.86 11.41
N VAL A 17 4.36 3.94 11.37
CA VAL A 17 3.03 4.15 10.78
C VAL A 17 2.26 5.21 11.57
N LEU A 18 2.24 5.17 12.90
CA LEU A 18 1.60 6.20 13.73
C LEU A 18 2.20 7.59 13.49
N ALA A 19 3.52 7.66 13.35
CA ALA A 19 4.19 8.92 13.04
C ALA A 19 3.81 9.44 11.64
N LEU A 20 3.66 8.57 10.64
CA LEU A 20 3.21 8.93 9.30
C LEU A 20 1.72 9.34 9.31
N ASP A 21 0.87 8.58 9.98
CA ASP A 21 -0.55 8.86 10.15
C ASP A 21 -0.76 10.23 10.79
N GLN A 22 -0.03 10.54 11.85
CA GLN A 22 -0.10 11.87 12.49
C GLN A 22 0.26 13.00 11.53
N ARG A 23 1.27 12.82 10.67
CA ARG A 23 1.69 13.86 9.70
C ARG A 23 0.74 14.02 8.52
N CYS A 24 0.13 12.92 8.07
CA CYS A 24 -0.67 12.91 6.84
C CYS A 24 -2.16 13.00 7.08
N LEU A 25 -2.65 12.41 8.18
CA LEU A 25 -4.08 12.19 8.43
C LEU A 25 -4.55 12.80 9.76
N GLY A 26 -3.62 13.37 10.54
CA GLY A 26 -3.93 13.98 11.83
C GLY A 26 -4.15 12.98 12.97
N GLY A 27 -3.63 11.74 12.83
CA GLY A 27 -3.79 10.68 13.82
C GLY A 27 -5.14 9.98 13.69
N LEU A 28 -5.40 9.41 12.53
CA LEU A 28 -6.67 8.72 12.23
C LEU A 28 -6.89 7.52 13.16
N TRP A 29 -5.82 6.73 13.40
CA TRP A 29 -5.88 5.53 14.21
C TRP A 29 -4.86 5.52 15.35
N THR A 30 -5.24 4.84 16.43
CA THR A 30 -4.36 4.56 17.57
C THR A 30 -3.55 3.28 17.34
N ARG A 31 -2.54 3.03 18.21
CA ARG A 31 -1.80 1.76 18.19
C ARG A 31 -2.73 0.55 18.30
N SER A 32 -3.70 0.60 19.22
CA SER A 32 -4.68 -0.48 19.39
C SER A 32 -5.59 -0.64 18.17
N GLY A 33 -5.87 0.43 17.44
CA GLY A 33 -6.60 0.38 16.17
C GLY A 33 -5.81 -0.41 15.13
N TYR A 34 -4.53 -0.06 14.90
CA TYR A 34 -3.67 -0.80 13.95
C TYR A 34 -3.48 -2.27 14.33
N LEU A 35 -3.35 -2.58 15.63
CA LEU A 35 -3.25 -3.98 16.09
C LEU A 35 -4.52 -4.78 15.76
N LYS A 36 -5.70 -4.21 16.00
CA LYS A 36 -6.98 -4.87 15.64
C LYS A 36 -7.09 -5.12 14.14
N GLU A 37 -6.62 -4.18 13.32
CA GLU A 37 -6.64 -4.35 11.88
C GLU A 37 -5.65 -5.42 11.41
N LEU A 38 -4.49 -5.57 12.07
CA LEU A 38 -3.55 -6.65 11.80
C LEU A 38 -4.11 -8.05 12.11
N GLU A 39 -4.98 -8.14 13.11
CA GLU A 39 -5.65 -9.38 13.50
C GLU A 39 -6.90 -9.69 12.65
N SER A 40 -7.34 -8.72 11.83
CA SER A 40 -8.56 -8.83 11.04
C SER A 40 -8.29 -9.49 9.69
N ASP A 41 -8.99 -10.58 9.41
CA ASP A 41 -9.00 -11.23 8.09
C ASP A 41 -9.69 -10.41 6.98
N ARG A 42 -10.38 -9.33 7.39
CA ARG A 42 -11.07 -8.39 6.47
C ARG A 42 -10.23 -7.18 6.10
N SER A 43 -9.05 -7.02 6.67
CA SER A 43 -8.19 -5.86 6.44
C SER A 43 -6.93 -6.26 5.71
N ASP A 44 -6.60 -5.54 4.63
CA ASP A 44 -5.30 -5.58 3.99
C ASP A 44 -4.55 -4.29 4.32
N LEU A 45 -3.53 -4.39 5.16
CA LEU A 45 -2.64 -3.29 5.51
C LEU A 45 -1.33 -3.43 4.75
N LEU A 46 -1.03 -2.47 3.88
CA LEU A 46 0.18 -2.44 3.07
C LEU A 46 1.06 -1.25 3.44
N VAL A 47 2.37 -1.47 3.43
CA VAL A 47 3.37 -0.42 3.64
C VAL A 47 4.34 -0.34 2.46
N LEU A 48 4.70 0.89 2.07
CA LEU A 48 5.81 1.14 1.16
C LEU A 48 7.07 1.37 2.00
N LEU A 49 8.04 0.48 1.85
CA LEU A 49 9.31 0.53 2.56
C LEU A 49 10.47 0.74 1.61
N SER A 50 11.41 1.56 2.03
CA SER A 50 12.67 1.78 1.32
C SER A 50 13.87 1.44 2.20
N ASP A 51 14.89 0.83 1.61
CA ASP A 51 16.19 0.55 2.24
C ASP A 51 17.33 0.66 1.22
N SER A 52 18.50 1.02 1.66
CA SER A 52 19.73 0.94 0.86
C SER A 52 20.20 -0.51 0.64
N ASN A 53 19.72 -1.46 1.44
CA ASN A 53 20.06 -2.87 1.39
C ASN A 53 18.86 -3.73 0.92
N ALA A 54 18.92 -4.22 -0.32
CA ALA A 54 17.91 -5.10 -0.88
C ALA A 54 17.68 -6.38 -0.05
N ALA A 55 18.73 -6.92 0.59
CA ALA A 55 18.62 -8.18 1.33
C ALA A 55 17.65 -8.07 2.51
N ARG A 56 17.57 -6.91 3.17
CA ARG A 56 16.63 -6.70 4.28
C ARG A 56 15.17 -6.75 3.81
N LEU A 57 14.86 -6.05 2.71
CA LEU A 57 13.51 -6.07 2.13
C LEU A 57 13.13 -7.46 1.62
N LYS A 58 14.08 -8.16 0.95
CA LYS A 58 13.88 -9.52 0.49
C LYS A 58 13.68 -10.50 1.65
N ALA A 59 14.51 -10.44 2.70
CA ALA A 59 14.37 -11.28 3.88
C ALA A 59 13.00 -11.10 4.53
N ARG A 60 12.52 -9.85 4.65
CA ARG A 60 11.18 -9.56 5.15
C ARG A 60 10.09 -10.13 4.26
N ALA A 61 10.19 -9.97 2.93
CA ALA A 61 9.23 -10.54 2.00
C ALA A 61 9.18 -12.07 2.09
N ILE A 62 10.34 -12.74 2.21
CA ILE A 62 10.45 -14.18 2.39
C ILE A 62 9.81 -14.61 3.73
N ALA A 63 10.10 -13.92 4.82
CA ALA A 63 9.52 -14.19 6.13
C ALA A 63 8.00 -14.07 6.12
N LEU A 64 7.46 -13.04 5.46
CA LEU A 64 6.01 -12.87 5.27
C LEU A 64 5.39 -13.99 4.43
N ALA A 65 6.09 -14.48 3.41
CA ALA A 65 5.62 -15.57 2.55
C ALA A 65 5.71 -16.96 3.25
N ALA A 66 6.71 -17.16 4.12
CA ALA A 66 6.92 -18.42 4.84
C ALA A 66 6.01 -18.56 6.07
N ASN A 67 5.52 -17.49 6.62
CA ASN A 67 4.69 -17.47 7.82
C ASN A 67 3.22 -17.27 7.50
N HIS A 68 2.45 -18.34 7.61
CA HIS A 68 1.18 -18.28 8.30
C HIS A 68 1.45 -17.79 9.76
N PRO A 69 0.55 -17.16 10.43
CA PRO A 69 0.43 -15.91 11.16
C PRO A 69 1.26 -15.76 12.45
N GLN A 70 2.52 -16.11 12.51
CA GLN A 70 3.38 -15.79 13.68
C GLN A 70 4.77 -15.36 13.23
N ILE A 71 4.93 -14.07 12.91
CA ILE A 71 6.24 -13.45 12.88
C ILE A 71 6.60 -13.11 14.32
N ASP A 72 7.44 -13.92 14.93
CA ASP A 72 8.04 -13.62 16.23
C ASP A 72 8.86 -12.32 16.11
N SER A 73 8.40 -11.27 16.78
CA SER A 73 9.04 -9.96 16.82
C SER A 73 10.45 -10.00 17.46
N SER A 74 10.81 -11.10 18.13
CA SER A 74 12.09 -11.27 18.81
C SER A 74 13.29 -11.34 17.85
N HIS A 75 13.11 -11.85 16.63
CA HIS A 75 14.19 -11.91 15.63
C HIS A 75 14.49 -10.56 14.96
N TYR A 76 13.57 -9.63 15.00
CA TYR A 76 13.80 -8.28 14.45
C TYR A 76 14.56 -7.36 15.40
N ALA A 77 14.42 -7.56 16.71
CA ALA A 77 15.14 -6.80 17.73
C ALA A 77 16.62 -7.22 17.89
N ALA A 78 16.95 -8.48 17.59
CA ALA A 78 18.30 -9.02 17.82
C ALA A 78 19.33 -8.62 16.75
N SER A 79 18.93 -8.11 15.58
CA SER A 79 19.88 -7.65 14.56
C SER A 79 20.34 -6.20 14.72
N ASN A 80 19.84 -5.48 15.72
CA ASN A 80 20.19 -4.06 15.96
C ASN A 80 21.38 -3.84 16.91
N ALA A 81 22.06 -4.90 17.37
CA ALA A 81 23.11 -4.77 18.39
C ALA A 81 24.50 -4.42 17.86
N ASN A 82 24.75 -4.35 16.54
CA ASN A 82 26.04 -3.94 15.98
C ASN A 82 25.87 -3.17 14.67
N ALA A 83 25.39 -1.93 14.73
CA ALA A 83 25.34 -1.08 13.56
C ALA A 83 25.80 0.35 13.86
N SER A 84 27.08 0.55 13.75
CA SER A 84 27.66 1.86 13.44
C SER A 84 27.46 2.11 11.93
N SER A 85 26.25 2.40 11.49
CA SER A 85 25.78 3.13 10.31
C SER A 85 24.29 2.82 10.10
N CYS A 86 23.44 3.58 10.78
CA CYS A 86 22.00 3.45 10.72
C CYS A 86 21.44 3.93 9.39
N HIS A 87 21.24 3.02 8.45
CA HIS A 87 20.20 3.21 7.43
C HIS A 87 19.07 2.25 7.82
N SER A 88 18.11 2.75 8.62
CA SER A 88 16.90 2.03 9.00
C SER A 88 15.95 1.91 7.81
N LEU A 89 15.13 0.86 7.77
CA LEU A 89 13.96 0.77 6.88
C LEU A 89 13.16 2.07 7.00
N GLN A 90 13.00 2.76 5.88
CA GLN A 90 12.24 4.00 5.80
C GLN A 90 10.82 3.69 5.33
N LEU A 91 9.83 4.05 6.15
CA LEU A 91 8.42 4.00 5.76
C LEU A 91 8.11 5.20 4.87
N LEU A 92 7.64 4.94 3.64
CA LEU A 92 7.28 5.97 2.66
C LEU A 92 5.78 6.12 2.47
N GLY A 93 4.99 5.12 2.83
CA GLY A 93 3.54 5.17 2.71
C GLY A 93 2.85 4.01 3.39
N ILE A 94 1.57 4.19 3.62
CA ILE A 94 0.65 3.19 4.15
C ILE A 94 -0.66 3.22 3.36
N GLY A 95 -1.22 2.04 3.14
CA GLY A 95 -2.56 1.84 2.60
C GLY A 95 -3.33 0.79 3.38
N CYS A 96 -4.62 1.00 3.53
CA CYS A 96 -5.52 0.03 4.13
C CYS A 96 -6.76 -0.15 3.27
N LEU A 97 -7.15 -1.40 3.08
CA LEU A 97 -8.37 -1.81 2.42
C LEU A 97 -9.16 -2.72 3.35
N TRP A 98 -10.44 -2.46 3.51
CA TRP A 98 -11.39 -3.35 4.17
C TRP A 98 -12.20 -4.12 3.14
N ALA A 99 -12.29 -5.43 3.29
CA ALA A 99 -13.19 -6.28 2.54
C ALA A 99 -14.56 -6.33 3.25
N ILE A 100 -15.54 -5.64 2.70
CA ILE A 100 -16.89 -5.55 3.26
C ILE A 100 -17.87 -6.16 2.25
N VAL A 101 -18.28 -7.40 2.47
CA VAL A 101 -19.12 -8.18 1.53
C VAL A 101 -18.45 -8.27 0.16
N GLU A 102 -18.84 -7.46 -0.80
CA GLU A 102 -18.30 -7.40 -2.18
C GLU A 102 -17.47 -6.13 -2.44
N GLU A 103 -17.25 -5.33 -1.40
CA GLU A 103 -16.65 -4.00 -1.52
C GLU A 103 -15.25 -3.96 -0.94
N ALA A 104 -14.32 -3.42 -1.72
CA ALA A 104 -12.99 -3.03 -1.30
C ALA A 104 -13.05 -1.57 -0.80
N HIS A 105 -13.26 -1.36 0.50
CA HIS A 105 -13.30 -0.02 1.06
C HIS A 105 -11.89 0.44 1.44
N ILE A 106 -11.34 1.41 0.69
CA ILE A 106 -10.02 1.98 0.95
C ILE A 106 -10.16 3.03 2.05
N THR A 107 -9.77 2.66 3.27
CA THR A 107 -9.88 3.51 4.45
C THR A 107 -8.71 4.46 4.61
N THR A 108 -7.54 4.05 4.12
CA THR A 108 -6.29 4.80 4.28
C THR A 108 -5.44 4.70 3.02
N LEU A 109 -4.94 5.84 2.56
CA LEU A 109 -3.88 5.95 1.56
C LEU A 109 -3.05 7.19 1.88
N ALA A 110 -1.88 7.00 2.49
CA ALA A 110 -1.00 8.10 2.86
C ALA A 110 0.42 7.86 2.37
N ILE A 111 1.04 8.93 1.87
CA ILE A 111 2.44 8.96 1.41
C ILE A 111 3.16 10.06 2.18
N GLU A 112 4.38 9.74 2.67
CA GLU A 112 5.27 10.69 3.33
C GLU A 112 5.32 12.01 2.52
N PRO A 113 5.00 13.16 3.13
CA PRO A 113 4.89 14.43 2.41
C PRO A 113 6.11 14.76 1.56
N ALA A 114 7.33 14.51 2.08
CA ALA A 114 8.57 14.75 1.35
C ALA A 114 8.79 13.81 0.14
N GLN A 115 7.99 12.75 0.03
CA GLN A 115 8.09 11.75 -1.05
C GLN A 115 6.88 11.75 -2.00
N GLN A 116 5.94 12.66 -1.78
CA GLN A 116 4.79 12.82 -2.68
C GLN A 116 5.21 13.27 -4.08
N ARG A 117 4.29 13.18 -5.05
CA ARG A 117 4.48 13.54 -6.48
C ARG A 117 5.51 12.67 -7.22
N ARG A 118 5.92 11.53 -6.63
CA ARG A 118 6.83 10.54 -7.21
C ARG A 118 6.14 9.24 -7.63
N LYS A 119 4.81 9.27 -7.81
CA LYS A 119 4.01 8.10 -8.19
C LYS A 119 3.91 6.98 -7.11
N LEU A 120 4.40 7.21 -5.87
CA LEU A 120 4.26 6.25 -4.77
C LEU A 120 2.78 5.97 -4.44
N GLY A 121 1.92 6.99 -4.45
CA GLY A 121 0.47 6.81 -4.25
C GLY A 121 -0.17 6.00 -5.38
N GLN A 122 0.29 6.16 -6.63
CA GLN A 122 -0.15 5.36 -7.76
C GLN A 122 0.22 3.88 -7.59
N LEU A 123 1.47 3.61 -7.16
CA LEU A 123 1.94 2.25 -6.87
C LEU A 123 1.11 1.61 -5.75
N LEU A 124 0.96 2.31 -4.62
CA LEU A 124 0.24 1.79 -3.46
C LEU A 124 -1.25 1.53 -3.74
N LEU A 125 -1.90 2.44 -4.48
CA LEU A 125 -3.29 2.25 -4.91
C LEU A 125 -3.43 1.05 -5.87
N SER A 126 -2.46 0.86 -6.78
CA SER A 126 -2.45 -0.32 -7.65
C SER A 126 -2.39 -1.61 -6.85
N GLU A 127 -1.52 -1.68 -5.84
CA GLU A 127 -1.39 -2.88 -4.99
C GLU A 127 -2.68 -3.13 -4.20
N LEU A 128 -3.30 -2.10 -3.59
CA LEU A 128 -4.57 -2.25 -2.86
C LEU A 128 -5.69 -2.77 -3.77
N LEU A 129 -5.81 -2.22 -4.99
CA LEU A 129 -6.83 -2.66 -5.94
C LEU A 129 -6.60 -4.08 -6.43
N LEU A 130 -5.34 -4.49 -6.63
CA LEU A 130 -4.99 -5.87 -6.96
C LEU A 130 -5.28 -6.83 -5.79
N HIS A 131 -5.12 -6.38 -4.53
CA HIS A 131 -5.56 -7.14 -3.36
C HIS A 131 -7.08 -7.30 -3.34
N GLY A 132 -7.85 -6.24 -3.60
CA GLY A 132 -9.29 -6.31 -3.73
C GLY A 132 -9.74 -7.31 -4.81
N HIS A 133 -9.08 -7.29 -5.98
CA HIS A 133 -9.35 -8.26 -7.05
C HIS A 133 -9.09 -9.70 -6.62
N ARG A 134 -7.93 -10.00 -6.00
CA ARG A 134 -7.60 -11.35 -5.50
C ARG A 134 -8.55 -11.85 -4.44
N ARG A 135 -9.20 -10.96 -3.69
CA ARG A 135 -10.25 -11.26 -2.72
C ARG A 135 -11.64 -11.36 -3.35
N GLU A 136 -11.72 -11.36 -4.68
CA GLU A 136 -12.97 -11.48 -5.44
C GLU A 136 -13.97 -10.34 -5.17
N LEU A 137 -13.48 -9.18 -4.68
CA LEU A 137 -14.32 -8.01 -4.47
C LEU A 137 -14.70 -7.39 -5.82
N THR A 138 -15.95 -6.93 -5.95
CA THR A 138 -16.49 -6.50 -7.26
C THR A 138 -16.37 -5.00 -7.49
N ARG A 139 -16.23 -4.21 -6.40
CA ARG A 139 -16.14 -2.74 -6.45
C ARG A 139 -15.20 -2.20 -5.38
N ALA A 140 -14.67 -1.01 -5.61
CA ALA A 140 -13.89 -0.26 -4.63
C ALA A 140 -14.57 1.06 -4.29
N THR A 141 -14.48 1.48 -3.02
CA THR A 141 -15.00 2.75 -2.52
C THR A 141 -13.99 3.44 -1.62
N LEU A 142 -14.15 4.73 -1.46
CA LEU A 142 -13.37 5.54 -0.52
C LEU A 142 -14.04 6.89 -0.25
N GLU A 143 -13.67 7.53 0.85
CA GLU A 143 -13.93 8.93 1.12
C GLU A 143 -12.65 9.77 0.98
N VAL A 144 -12.79 10.93 0.37
CA VAL A 144 -11.68 11.87 0.18
C VAL A 144 -12.13 13.30 0.42
N ARG A 145 -11.29 14.11 1.05
CA ARG A 145 -11.56 15.55 1.27
C ARG A 145 -11.86 16.26 -0.05
N VAL A 146 -12.86 17.13 -0.05
CA VAL A 146 -13.20 17.90 -1.26
C VAL A 146 -12.06 18.80 -1.72
N SER A 147 -11.21 19.25 -0.78
CA SER A 147 -10.03 20.07 -1.05
C SER A 147 -8.82 19.29 -1.56
N ASN A 148 -8.80 17.96 -1.46
CA ASN A 148 -7.64 17.15 -1.84
C ASN A 148 -7.63 16.82 -3.33
N GLU A 149 -7.39 17.87 -4.16
CA GLU A 149 -7.37 17.74 -5.61
C GLU A 149 -6.35 16.72 -6.13
N ASN A 150 -5.20 16.60 -5.45
CA ASN A 150 -4.17 15.63 -5.82
C ASN A 150 -4.65 14.18 -5.70
N ALA A 151 -5.32 13.87 -4.58
CA ALA A 151 -5.90 12.53 -4.37
C ALA A 151 -7.08 12.29 -5.32
N LEU A 152 -7.94 13.29 -5.53
CA LEU A 152 -9.04 13.22 -6.49
C LEU A 152 -8.53 12.90 -7.90
N GLY A 153 -7.51 13.60 -8.39
CA GLY A 153 -6.89 13.31 -9.68
C GLY A 153 -6.29 11.90 -9.76
N LEU A 154 -5.67 11.43 -8.67
CA LEU A 154 -5.16 10.06 -8.58
C LEU A 154 -6.32 9.07 -8.74
N TYR A 155 -7.36 9.14 -7.91
CA TYR A 155 -8.48 8.21 -7.94
C TYR A 155 -9.24 8.23 -9.28
N GLN A 156 -9.48 9.41 -9.86
CA GLN A 156 -10.09 9.55 -11.18
C GLN A 156 -9.28 8.86 -12.26
N SER A 157 -7.94 8.95 -12.20
CA SER A 157 -7.05 8.26 -13.14
C SER A 157 -7.15 6.74 -13.05
N PHE A 158 -7.65 6.21 -11.93
CA PHE A 158 -7.94 4.78 -11.71
C PHE A 158 -9.39 4.41 -12.01
N GLY A 159 -10.18 5.31 -12.57
CA GLY A 159 -11.56 5.07 -12.96
C GLY A 159 -12.58 5.22 -11.83
N PHE A 160 -12.17 5.76 -10.68
CA PHE A 160 -13.13 6.13 -9.64
C PHE A 160 -14.00 7.30 -10.11
N ARG A 161 -15.27 7.26 -9.75
CA ARG A 161 -16.27 8.29 -10.04
C ARG A 161 -16.93 8.74 -8.75
N GLU A 162 -17.36 10.00 -8.72
CA GLU A 162 -18.10 10.53 -7.57
C GLU A 162 -19.48 9.88 -7.51
N ALA A 163 -19.80 9.28 -6.36
CA ALA A 163 -21.10 8.67 -6.05
C ALA A 163 -21.93 9.56 -5.11
N GLY A 164 -21.31 10.53 -4.45
CA GLY A 164 -21.99 11.42 -3.53
C GLY A 164 -21.03 12.17 -2.61
N GLN A 165 -21.60 12.83 -1.61
CA GLN A 165 -20.84 13.57 -0.61
C GLN A 165 -21.37 13.29 0.79
N ARG A 166 -20.43 13.22 1.78
CA ARG A 166 -20.75 13.22 3.22
C ARG A 166 -20.47 14.63 3.77
N ARG A 167 -21.49 15.28 4.30
CA ARG A 167 -21.34 16.62 4.88
C ARG A 167 -20.67 16.54 6.24
N ARG A 168 -19.75 17.45 6.53
CA ARG A 168 -19.02 17.57 7.80
C ARG A 168 -18.43 16.25 8.26
N TYR A 169 -17.83 15.53 7.32
CA TYR A 169 -17.30 14.18 7.56
C TYR A 169 -16.02 14.19 8.40
N TYR A 170 -15.13 15.14 8.14
CA TYR A 170 -13.89 15.29 8.87
C TYR A 170 -14.08 16.11 10.15
N SER A 171 -13.18 15.93 11.14
CA SER A 171 -13.24 16.58 12.44
C SER A 171 -13.20 18.11 12.40
N ASP A 172 -12.60 18.67 11.34
CA ASP A 172 -12.57 20.12 11.06
C ASP A 172 -13.85 20.62 10.35
N GLY A 173 -14.82 19.75 10.11
CA GLY A 173 -16.06 20.07 9.44
C GLY A 173 -16.02 20.06 7.91
N GLU A 174 -14.88 19.67 7.31
CA GLU A 174 -14.79 19.53 5.86
C GLU A 174 -15.64 18.37 5.36
N ASN A 175 -16.23 18.52 4.17
CA ASN A 175 -16.98 17.47 3.50
C ASN A 175 -16.04 16.43 2.88
N ALA A 176 -16.54 15.20 2.73
CA ALA A 176 -15.91 14.18 1.92
C ALA A 176 -16.69 13.94 0.63
N ARG A 177 -15.98 13.75 -0.49
CA ARG A 177 -16.54 13.09 -1.67
C ARG A 177 -16.46 11.59 -1.45
N VAL A 178 -17.56 10.90 -1.73
CA VAL A 178 -17.59 9.45 -1.79
C VAL A 178 -17.28 9.06 -3.22
N LEU A 179 -16.19 8.35 -3.42
CA LEU A 179 -15.80 7.85 -4.72
C LEU A 179 -16.01 6.35 -4.78
N TRP A 180 -16.38 5.88 -5.96
CA TRP A 180 -16.59 4.48 -6.19
C TRP A 180 -16.08 4.07 -7.58
N ARG A 181 -15.61 2.83 -7.68
CA ARG A 181 -15.22 2.15 -8.90
C ARG A 181 -15.83 0.75 -8.90
N SER A 182 -16.57 0.39 -9.94
CA SER A 182 -17.03 -0.98 -10.21
C SER A 182 -16.07 -1.72 -11.13
N GLY A 183 -16.31 -3.01 -11.35
CA GLY A 183 -15.62 -3.82 -12.35
C GLY A 183 -14.21 -4.24 -11.91
N LEU A 184 -14.01 -4.55 -10.60
CA LEU A 184 -12.74 -5.11 -10.14
C LEU A 184 -12.52 -6.54 -10.68
N GLN A 185 -13.59 -7.21 -11.12
CA GLN A 185 -13.53 -8.56 -11.69
C GLN A 185 -13.66 -8.57 -13.22
N ASP A 186 -13.68 -7.40 -13.87
CA ASP A 186 -13.72 -7.31 -15.33
C ASP A 186 -12.40 -7.84 -15.92
N GLU A 187 -12.47 -8.52 -17.08
CA GLU A 187 -11.32 -9.12 -17.76
C GLU A 187 -10.14 -8.15 -17.97
N MET A 188 -10.45 -6.90 -18.30
CA MET A 188 -9.43 -5.87 -18.55
C MET A 188 -8.90 -5.18 -17.27
N PHE A 189 -9.49 -5.49 -16.11
CA PHE A 189 -9.15 -4.77 -14.89
C PHE A 189 -7.68 -4.96 -14.49
N VAL A 190 -7.24 -6.20 -14.43
CA VAL A 190 -5.88 -6.56 -13.99
C VAL A 190 -4.84 -5.97 -14.93
N ASP A 191 -5.08 -6.03 -16.24
CA ASP A 191 -4.18 -5.44 -17.24
C ASP A 191 -4.10 -3.92 -17.09
N CYS A 192 -5.23 -3.25 -16.92
CA CYS A 192 -5.29 -1.80 -16.72
C CYS A 192 -4.54 -1.38 -15.46
N ILE A 193 -4.76 -2.06 -14.33
CA ILE A 193 -4.07 -1.75 -13.07
C ILE A 193 -2.60 -2.15 -13.14
N GLY A 194 -2.29 -3.29 -13.76
CA GLY A 194 -0.93 -3.74 -14.02
C GLY A 194 -0.12 -2.73 -14.83
N GLN A 195 -0.73 -2.12 -15.86
CA GLN A 195 -0.09 -1.07 -16.64
C GLN A 195 0.20 0.17 -15.79
N LYS A 196 -0.76 0.65 -14.98
CA LYS A 196 -0.54 1.78 -14.07
C LYS A 196 0.56 1.50 -13.04
N ARG A 197 0.62 0.27 -12.54
CA ARG A 197 1.68 -0.20 -11.63
C ARG A 197 3.05 -0.14 -12.33
N LYS A 198 3.17 -0.67 -13.56
CA LYS A 198 4.40 -0.63 -14.37
C LYS A 198 4.85 0.81 -14.63
N GLU A 199 3.94 1.72 -14.97
CA GLU A 199 4.24 3.14 -15.17
C GLU A 199 4.75 3.80 -13.89
N ALA A 200 4.16 3.48 -12.73
CA ALA A 200 4.62 3.99 -11.44
C ALA A 200 6.04 3.51 -11.13
N ILE A 201 6.33 2.22 -11.33
CA ILE A 201 7.66 1.62 -11.11
C ILE A 201 8.69 2.23 -12.05
N ALA A 202 8.39 2.36 -13.33
CA ALA A 202 9.29 2.98 -14.31
C ALA A 202 9.63 4.44 -13.95
N HIS A 203 8.62 5.19 -13.47
CA HIS A 203 8.84 6.55 -13.00
C HIS A 203 9.70 6.61 -11.73
N LEU A 204 9.45 5.72 -10.77
CA LEU A 204 10.24 5.62 -9.54
C LEU A 204 11.72 5.29 -9.80
N THR A 205 12.00 4.50 -10.83
CA THR A 205 13.36 4.22 -11.27
C THR A 205 14.10 5.50 -11.71
N GLN A 206 13.41 6.45 -12.34
CA GLN A 206 13.99 7.75 -12.70
C GLN A 206 14.32 8.60 -11.47
N PHE A 207 13.60 8.41 -10.35
CA PHE A 207 13.91 9.02 -9.06
C PHE A 207 14.93 8.24 -8.23
N GLY A 208 15.55 7.24 -8.81
CA GLY A 208 16.63 6.48 -8.18
C GLY A 208 16.15 5.35 -7.26
N PHE A 209 14.90 4.92 -7.33
CA PHE A 209 14.42 3.73 -6.63
C PHE A 209 14.54 2.48 -7.50
N GLN A 210 14.93 1.37 -6.91
CA GLN A 210 14.81 0.05 -7.51
C GLN A 210 13.68 -0.71 -6.83
N TYR A 211 12.59 -0.97 -7.55
CA TYR A 211 11.46 -1.72 -7.03
C TYR A 211 11.78 -3.20 -6.92
N LEU A 212 11.56 -3.76 -5.75
CA LEU A 212 11.62 -5.20 -5.49
C LEU A 212 10.18 -5.73 -5.48
N ALA A 213 9.80 -6.48 -6.52
CA ALA A 213 8.54 -7.19 -6.49
C ALA A 213 8.60 -8.24 -5.37
N PRO A 214 7.68 -8.22 -4.38
CA PRO A 214 7.61 -9.30 -3.43
C PRO A 214 7.13 -10.54 -4.18
N HIS A 215 7.92 -11.61 -4.19
CA HIS A 215 7.44 -12.94 -4.55
C HIS A 215 6.53 -13.43 -3.42
N LEU A 216 5.34 -12.90 -3.34
CA LEU A 216 4.26 -13.54 -2.59
C LEU A 216 3.96 -14.82 -3.35
N ALA A 217 4.04 -15.98 -2.65
CA ALA A 217 3.95 -17.31 -3.23
C ALA A 217 2.87 -17.42 -4.31
N PRO A 218 3.11 -18.17 -5.39
CA PRO A 218 2.20 -18.24 -6.52
C PRO A 218 0.86 -18.82 -6.05
N SER A 219 -0.21 -18.03 -6.17
CA SER A 219 -1.47 -18.62 -6.56
C SER A 219 -1.20 -19.32 -7.91
N SER A 220 -1.73 -20.50 -8.13
CA SER A 220 -1.44 -21.41 -9.24
C SER A 220 -1.62 -20.88 -10.67
N ASP A 221 -1.67 -19.57 -10.86
CA ASP A 221 -1.72 -18.89 -12.16
C ASP A 221 -0.50 -17.97 -12.33
N SER A 222 0.60 -18.58 -12.76
CA SER A 222 1.91 -17.95 -12.97
C SER A 222 2.06 -17.23 -14.31
N THR A 223 1.09 -16.46 -14.76
CA THR A 223 1.23 -15.67 -16.00
C THR A 223 1.91 -14.31 -15.81
N TRP A 224 2.13 -13.87 -14.59
CA TRP A 224 2.58 -12.50 -14.27
C TRP A 224 4.10 -12.30 -14.26
N ASP A 225 4.88 -13.38 -14.09
CA ASP A 225 6.34 -13.29 -13.86
C ASP A 225 7.20 -13.39 -15.12
N LYS A 226 6.60 -13.71 -16.28
CA LYS A 226 7.38 -13.96 -17.52
C LYS A 226 7.79 -12.72 -18.31
N THR A 227 7.38 -11.50 -17.89
CA THR A 227 7.59 -10.30 -18.70
C THR A 227 8.78 -9.44 -18.24
N ILE A 228 9.48 -9.80 -17.17
CA ILE A 228 10.60 -8.98 -16.63
C ILE A 228 11.99 -9.58 -16.94
N GLU A 229 12.08 -10.83 -17.40
CA GLU A 229 13.39 -11.47 -17.69
C GLU A 229 13.82 -11.47 -19.18
N GLY A 230 13.12 -10.81 -20.06
CA GLY A 230 13.43 -10.78 -21.48
C GLY A 230 13.84 -9.41 -21.98
N ASP A 231 15.02 -8.91 -21.64
CA ASP A 231 15.90 -8.12 -22.51
C ASP A 231 17.27 -7.96 -21.84
N ARG A 232 18.17 -8.81 -22.25
CA ARG A 232 19.61 -8.56 -22.20
C ARG A 232 20.14 -8.50 -23.63
#